data_aaddc4ee47d942385943c3d74ada26df
#
_entry.id   aaddc4ee47d942385943c3d74ada26df
#
_cell.length_a   1.000
_cell.length_b   1.000
_cell.length_c   1.000
_cell.angle_alpha   90.00
_cell.angle_beta   90.00
_cell.angle_gamma   90.00
#
_symmetry.space_group_name_H-M   'P 1'
#
loop_
_entity.id
_entity.type
_entity.pdbx_description
1 polymer ?
#
loop_
_entity_poly.entity_id
_entity_poly.type
_entity_poly.pdbx_seq_one_letter_code
_entity_poly.pdbx_strand_id
1 'polypeptide(L)'
;MRQRQLLFVAALGLASSSAYGQTLVYFGTYTGATSKGIYVSNLDASGRLSAPELAAETVNPSFLAVHPAGRFLYAVNEIAELEGEAAGSASAFAIEGASGGLRLLNRSSSGGPGPCYLSLDRTGRHLLVANYNGGSVAVLPVGTDGALGPATAFVQHQISGAARAHSIDVDAANRFAIVADLGLDRVFVYRFDPARGALTDNDPPFVALEPGDGPRHVALHPSGRFAYVLNELSMRITAMRYDPRRGVLTATQTVSSLPDGIAVAADFSGAEVLSHPGGTFLYASNRGHDTIAVFAVDEAEGTLRLLEHVSTRGKTPRGFAIDPTGMYFVAANQDSDSVVVFRIDPETGRLTPTGQAVEVGSPVAVAFVTY
;
A
#
# COMPACT_ATOMS: atom_id res chain seq x y z
N MET A 1 40.97 -21.14 -63.04
CA MET A 1 40.50 -21.57 -61.71
C MET A 1 40.66 -20.42 -60.75
N ARG A 2 39.57 -19.73 -60.42
CA ARG A 2 39.56 -18.65 -59.41
C ARG A 2 38.77 -19.11 -58.20
N GLN A 3 39.47 -19.30 -57.06
CA GLN A 3 38.88 -19.62 -55.77
C GLN A 3 38.19 -18.35 -55.21
N ARG A 4 36.90 -18.43 -54.90
CA ARG A 4 36.18 -17.44 -54.13
C ARG A 4 36.26 -17.82 -52.64
N GLN A 5 36.94 -16.99 -51.87
CA GLN A 5 36.87 -17.06 -50.40
C GLN A 5 35.54 -16.44 -49.93
N LEU A 6 34.74 -17.21 -49.21
CA LEU A 6 33.58 -16.74 -48.45
C LEU A 6 34.07 -16.19 -47.10
N LEU A 7 33.89 -14.89 -46.88
CA LEU A 7 34.02 -14.30 -45.55
C LEU A 7 32.72 -14.55 -44.76
N PHE A 8 32.82 -15.31 -43.70
CA PHE A 8 31.79 -15.36 -42.67
C PHE A 8 31.93 -14.14 -41.77
N VAL A 9 30.97 -13.21 -41.82
CA VAL A 9 30.83 -12.13 -40.84
C VAL A 9 29.98 -12.66 -39.68
N ALA A 10 30.63 -12.96 -38.56
CA ALA A 10 29.93 -13.23 -37.31
C ALA A 10 29.36 -11.95 -36.76
N ALA A 11 28.06 -11.77 -36.82
CA ALA A 11 27.37 -10.70 -36.10
C ALA A 11 27.37 -11.02 -34.60
N LEU A 12 28.24 -10.36 -33.82
CA LEU A 12 28.10 -10.31 -32.38
C LEU A 12 26.85 -9.47 -32.06
N GLY A 13 25.77 -10.13 -31.68
CA GLY A 13 24.63 -9.50 -31.05
C GLY A 13 25.05 -8.97 -29.68
N LEU A 14 25.29 -7.66 -29.59
CA LEU A 14 25.31 -6.95 -28.31
C LEU A 14 23.90 -7.01 -27.72
N ALA A 15 23.66 -7.96 -26.82
CA ALA A 15 22.53 -7.89 -25.91
C ALA A 15 22.73 -6.62 -25.07
N SER A 16 21.97 -5.57 -25.34
CA SER A 16 21.82 -4.44 -24.46
C SER A 16 21.19 -4.98 -23.16
N SER A 17 22.01 -5.26 -22.16
CA SER A 17 21.53 -5.38 -20.79
C SER A 17 20.95 -4.01 -20.43
N SER A 18 19.62 -3.89 -20.49
CA SER A 18 18.92 -2.83 -19.78
C SER A 18 19.42 -2.91 -18.36
N ALA A 19 20.10 -1.87 -17.89
CA ALA A 19 20.48 -1.76 -16.49
C ALA A 19 19.16 -1.66 -15.71
N TYR A 20 18.62 -2.81 -15.27
CA TYR A 20 17.62 -2.84 -14.21
C TYR A 20 18.32 -2.24 -13.00
N GLY A 21 17.90 -1.05 -12.59
CA GLY A 21 18.34 -0.46 -11.35
C GLY A 21 18.07 -1.44 -10.20
N GLN A 22 18.89 -1.38 -9.18
CA GLN A 22 18.67 -2.17 -7.96
C GLN A 22 17.31 -1.81 -7.36
N THR A 23 16.45 -2.80 -7.13
CA THR A 23 15.14 -2.61 -6.49
C THR A 23 15.18 -3.19 -5.08
N LEU A 24 15.12 -2.30 -4.09
CA LEU A 24 14.98 -2.69 -2.68
C LEU A 24 13.51 -2.91 -2.35
N VAL A 25 13.23 -3.96 -1.58
CA VAL A 25 11.90 -4.28 -1.06
C VAL A 25 11.97 -4.28 0.46
N TYR A 26 11.23 -3.36 1.09
CA TYR A 26 11.13 -3.27 2.54
C TYR A 26 9.87 -3.98 3.02
N PHE A 27 10.00 -4.68 4.14
CA PHE A 27 8.92 -5.38 4.81
C PHE A 27 8.70 -4.76 6.19
N GLY A 28 7.51 -4.21 6.39
CA GLY A 28 7.01 -3.81 7.69
C GLY A 28 6.36 -4.99 8.40
N THR A 29 6.49 -5.07 9.71
CA THR A 29 6.08 -6.25 10.48
C THR A 29 5.33 -5.88 11.74
N TYR A 30 4.60 -6.84 12.33
CA TYR A 30 4.33 -6.79 13.76
C TYR A 30 5.51 -7.39 14.52
N THR A 31 6.02 -6.65 15.50
CA THR A 31 7.18 -7.06 16.27
C THR A 31 6.81 -8.03 17.38
N GLY A 32 7.67 -8.99 17.65
CA GLY A 32 7.45 -10.05 18.63
C GLY A 32 8.58 -11.05 18.64
N ALA A 33 8.27 -12.31 18.85
CA ALA A 33 9.28 -13.38 18.93
C ALA A 33 10.04 -13.58 17.61
N THR A 34 9.38 -13.39 16.45
CA THR A 34 9.93 -13.66 15.11
C THR A 34 10.37 -12.40 14.37
N SER A 35 10.05 -11.19 14.87
CA SER A 35 10.41 -9.93 14.23
C SER A 35 10.82 -8.84 15.20
N LYS A 36 11.77 -7.99 14.75
CA LYS A 36 12.28 -6.83 15.49
C LYS A 36 11.96 -5.49 14.84
N GLY A 37 11.39 -5.47 13.63
CA GLY A 37 11.16 -4.20 12.96
C GLY A 37 11.04 -4.29 11.44
N ILE A 38 11.77 -3.46 10.71
CA ILE A 38 11.73 -3.38 9.24
C ILE A 38 12.85 -4.23 8.66
N TYR A 39 12.51 -5.08 7.70
CA TYR A 39 13.47 -5.89 6.94
C TYR A 39 13.59 -5.40 5.51
N VAL A 40 14.71 -5.73 4.84
CA VAL A 40 14.98 -5.37 3.45
C VAL A 40 15.52 -6.57 2.67
N SER A 41 15.10 -6.69 1.41
CA SER A 41 15.64 -7.60 0.40
C SER A 41 15.90 -6.86 -0.90
N ASN A 42 16.74 -7.43 -1.76
CA ASN A 42 16.87 -7.00 -3.16
C ASN A 42 15.98 -7.87 -4.04
N LEU A 43 15.18 -7.24 -4.90
CA LEU A 43 14.45 -7.90 -5.98
C LEU A 43 15.27 -7.78 -7.26
N ASP A 44 15.66 -8.92 -7.84
CA ASP A 44 16.37 -8.95 -9.12
C ASP A 44 15.42 -8.96 -10.33
N ALA A 45 15.98 -8.79 -11.53
CA ALA A 45 15.22 -8.75 -12.78
C ALA A 45 14.50 -10.08 -13.11
N SER A 46 14.81 -11.16 -12.42
CA SER A 46 14.11 -12.45 -12.56
C SER A 46 12.96 -12.62 -11.56
N GLY A 47 12.74 -11.64 -10.68
CA GLY A 47 11.71 -11.68 -9.62
C GLY A 47 12.17 -12.47 -8.40
N ARG A 48 13.48 -12.58 -8.13
CA ARG A 48 14.01 -13.25 -6.96
C ARG A 48 14.38 -12.23 -5.89
N LEU A 49 13.93 -12.50 -4.67
CA LEU A 49 14.34 -11.76 -3.48
C LEU A 49 15.65 -12.35 -2.92
N SER A 50 16.56 -11.49 -2.49
CA SER A 50 17.66 -11.91 -1.62
C SER A 50 17.13 -12.34 -0.24
N ALA A 51 17.96 -12.99 0.56
CA ALA A 51 17.63 -13.24 1.98
C ALA A 51 17.31 -11.90 2.65
N PRO A 52 16.20 -11.80 3.42
CA PRO A 52 15.86 -10.58 4.14
C PRO A 52 16.86 -10.27 5.23
N GLU A 53 17.27 -9.01 5.32
CA GLU A 53 18.15 -8.50 6.39
C GLU A 53 17.40 -7.47 7.24
N LEU A 54 17.70 -7.39 8.53
CA LEU A 54 17.12 -6.38 9.42
C LEU A 54 17.65 -5.00 9.03
N ALA A 55 16.77 -4.13 8.48
CA ALA A 55 17.11 -2.78 8.07
C ALA A 55 17.07 -1.79 9.25
N ALA A 56 16.08 -1.93 10.15
CA ALA A 56 15.99 -1.14 11.38
C ALA A 56 15.15 -1.85 12.45
N GLU A 57 15.58 -1.73 13.71
CA GLU A 57 14.74 -2.10 14.86
C GLU A 57 13.75 -0.97 15.17
N THR A 58 12.45 -1.30 15.18
CA THR A 58 11.37 -0.37 15.56
C THR A 58 10.11 -1.15 15.89
N VAL A 59 9.28 -0.65 16.79
CA VAL A 59 8.07 -1.35 17.26
C VAL A 59 6.95 -1.24 16.23
N ASN A 60 6.36 -2.38 15.88
CA ASN A 60 5.17 -2.50 15.03
C ASN A 60 5.14 -1.54 13.83
N PRO A 61 6.15 -1.59 12.93
CA PRO A 61 6.12 -0.81 11.68
C PRO A 61 5.13 -1.45 10.70
N SER A 62 3.83 -1.40 11.04
CA SER A 62 2.79 -2.16 10.34
C SER A 62 2.37 -1.56 8.99
N PHE A 63 2.81 -0.34 8.68
CA PHE A 63 2.67 0.25 7.36
C PHE A 63 3.87 1.14 7.01
N LEU A 64 4.24 1.16 5.72
CA LEU A 64 5.44 1.83 5.20
C LEU A 64 5.08 2.74 4.03
N ALA A 65 5.77 3.90 3.94
CA ALA A 65 5.75 4.74 2.75
C ALA A 65 7.17 5.22 2.40
N VAL A 66 7.48 5.23 1.11
CA VAL A 66 8.76 5.72 0.59
C VAL A 66 8.58 7.13 0.07
N HIS A 67 9.49 8.02 0.45
CA HIS A 67 9.51 9.38 -0.07
C HIS A 67 9.71 9.38 -1.60
N PRO A 68 9.02 10.24 -2.38
CA PRO A 68 9.16 10.29 -3.84
C PRO A 68 10.61 10.44 -4.35
N ALA A 69 11.50 11.04 -3.54
CA ALA A 69 12.93 11.14 -3.88
C ALA A 69 13.74 9.85 -3.64
N GLY A 70 13.12 8.76 -3.15
CA GLY A 70 13.78 7.47 -2.89
C GLY A 70 14.82 7.47 -1.76
N ARG A 71 14.97 8.57 -0.99
CA ARG A 71 16.01 8.72 0.03
C ARG A 71 15.54 8.48 1.47
N PHE A 72 14.23 8.48 1.70
CA PHE A 72 13.63 8.35 3.02
C PHE A 72 12.50 7.32 3.01
N LEU A 73 12.36 6.63 4.13
CA LEU A 73 11.27 5.71 4.40
C LEU A 73 10.58 6.13 5.69
N TYR A 74 9.26 6.06 5.71
CA TYR A 74 8.43 6.33 6.88
C TYR A 74 7.66 5.08 7.27
N ALA A 75 7.52 4.87 8.58
CA ALA A 75 6.76 3.76 9.14
C ALA A 75 5.82 4.26 10.22
N VAL A 76 4.60 3.75 10.30
CA VAL A 76 3.83 3.88 11.53
C VAL A 76 4.51 3.06 12.64
N ASN A 77 4.31 3.46 13.89
CA ASN A 77 4.47 2.58 15.03
C ASN A 77 3.07 2.36 15.61
N GLU A 78 2.48 1.21 15.27
CA GLU A 78 1.12 0.85 15.68
C GLU A 78 1.09 0.47 17.16
N ILE A 79 1.11 1.50 18.01
CA ILE A 79 1.08 1.39 19.48
C ILE A 79 -0.08 2.22 20.04
N ALA A 80 -0.54 1.87 21.23
CA ALA A 80 -1.65 2.55 21.87
C ALA A 80 -1.21 3.74 22.72
N GLU A 81 0.06 3.75 23.15
CA GLU A 81 0.62 4.75 24.05
C GLU A 81 2.02 5.15 23.63
N LEU A 82 2.30 6.45 23.64
CA LEU A 82 3.60 7.06 23.41
C LEU A 82 3.92 8.00 24.58
N GLU A 83 4.99 7.70 25.33
CA GLU A 83 5.49 8.52 26.44
C GLU A 83 4.41 8.89 27.47
N GLY A 84 3.46 7.97 27.74
CA GLY A 84 2.36 8.16 28.69
C GLY A 84 1.11 8.81 28.12
N GLU A 85 1.14 9.20 26.85
CA GLU A 85 -0.03 9.77 26.16
C GLU A 85 -0.72 8.72 25.29
N ALA A 86 -2.05 8.78 25.18
CA ALA A 86 -2.84 7.91 24.32
C ALA A 86 -2.62 8.25 22.83
N ALA A 87 -1.46 7.90 22.30
CA ALA A 87 -1.04 8.15 20.94
C ALA A 87 -0.12 7.05 20.43
N GLY A 88 -0.07 6.87 19.12
CA GLY A 88 1.01 6.18 18.44
C GLY A 88 1.98 7.15 17.79
N SER A 89 2.84 6.65 16.91
CA SER A 89 3.84 7.50 16.27
C SER A 89 4.09 7.11 14.82
N ALA A 90 4.76 8.01 14.09
CA ALA A 90 5.41 7.75 12.84
C ALA A 90 6.92 7.93 13.00
N SER A 91 7.71 7.00 12.46
CA SER A 91 9.18 7.05 12.42
C SER A 91 9.65 7.42 11.03
N ALA A 92 10.64 8.31 10.96
CA ALA A 92 11.34 8.70 9.73
C ALA A 92 12.72 8.06 9.70
N PHE A 93 13.10 7.51 8.55
CA PHE A 93 14.39 6.88 8.33
C PHE A 93 15.07 7.42 7.06
N ALA A 94 16.38 7.63 7.11
CA ALA A 94 17.20 7.78 5.91
C ALA A 94 17.59 6.39 5.40
N ILE A 95 17.47 6.18 4.09
CA ILE A 95 17.90 4.95 3.42
C ILE A 95 19.40 5.06 3.14
N GLU A 96 20.18 4.07 3.63
CA GLU A 96 21.64 4.09 3.57
C GLU A 96 22.17 3.23 2.41
N GLY A 97 22.51 3.91 1.32
CA GLY A 97 23.20 3.32 0.18
C GLY A 97 22.50 2.11 -0.44
N ALA A 98 23.25 1.32 -1.18
CA ALA A 98 22.75 0.16 -1.92
C ALA A 98 22.37 -1.04 -1.01
N SER A 99 22.82 -1.05 0.25
CA SER A 99 22.43 -2.11 1.21
C SER A 99 20.98 -1.99 1.66
N GLY A 100 20.41 -0.76 1.58
CA GLY A 100 19.05 -0.49 2.06
C GLY A 100 18.93 -0.43 3.58
N GLY A 101 20.03 -0.36 4.33
CA GLY A 101 20.00 -0.11 5.78
C GLY A 101 19.24 1.17 6.09
N LEU A 102 18.57 1.24 7.22
CA LEU A 102 17.76 2.38 7.64
C LEU A 102 18.34 3.04 8.89
N ARG A 103 18.65 4.32 8.77
CA ARG A 103 19.09 5.13 9.93
C ARG A 103 17.93 6.00 10.40
N LEU A 104 17.50 5.80 11.64
CA LEU A 104 16.44 6.61 12.25
C LEU A 104 16.84 8.09 12.25
N LEU A 105 15.97 8.94 11.71
CA LEU A 105 16.08 10.39 11.78
C LEU A 105 15.41 10.92 13.05
N ASN A 106 14.11 10.64 13.17
CA ASN A 106 13.33 10.96 14.35
C ASN A 106 12.02 10.16 14.38
N ARG A 107 11.29 10.35 15.48
CA ARG A 107 9.93 9.85 15.66
C ARG A 107 9.04 11.02 16.06
N SER A 108 7.80 11.07 15.53
CA SER A 108 6.81 12.09 15.83
C SER A 108 5.48 11.45 16.20
N SER A 109 4.76 12.02 17.15
CA SER A 109 3.43 11.56 17.55
C SER A 109 2.45 11.65 16.38
N SER A 110 1.61 10.62 16.19
CA SER A 110 0.49 10.63 15.25
C SER A 110 -0.77 11.32 15.81
N GLY A 111 -0.72 11.76 17.07
CA GLY A 111 -1.82 12.43 17.76
C GLY A 111 -2.95 11.52 18.25
N GLY A 112 -3.01 10.27 17.79
CA GLY A 112 -4.02 9.29 18.21
C GLY A 112 -3.43 7.89 18.35
N PRO A 113 -4.05 7.00 19.14
CA PRO A 113 -3.59 5.63 19.33
C PRO A 113 -3.83 4.75 18.11
N GLY A 114 -2.92 3.78 17.90
CA GLY A 114 -2.99 2.76 16.87
C GLY A 114 -2.94 3.30 15.45
N PRO A 115 -1.91 4.07 15.05
CA PRO A 115 -1.72 4.43 13.65
C PRO A 115 -1.44 3.16 12.84
N CYS A 116 -2.27 2.87 11.84
CA CYS A 116 -2.19 1.64 11.03
C CYS A 116 -1.90 1.90 9.55
N TYR A 117 -1.90 3.17 9.14
CA TYR A 117 -1.68 3.57 7.75
C TYR A 117 -0.99 4.92 7.67
N LEU A 118 -0.13 5.09 6.69
CA LEU A 118 0.43 6.39 6.32
C LEU A 118 0.65 6.50 4.82
N SER A 119 0.54 7.72 4.31
CA SER A 119 0.89 8.05 2.93
C SER A 119 1.60 9.40 2.87
N LEU A 120 2.28 9.66 1.75
CA LEU A 120 2.89 10.96 1.49
C LEU A 120 2.02 11.78 0.55
N ASP A 121 1.99 13.08 0.76
CA ASP A 121 1.48 13.99 -0.25
C ASP A 121 2.33 13.90 -1.54
N ARG A 122 1.80 14.36 -2.67
CA ARG A 122 2.49 14.21 -3.97
C ARG A 122 3.83 14.94 -4.06
N THR A 123 4.07 15.88 -3.16
CA THR A 123 5.34 16.63 -3.10
C THR A 123 6.34 16.03 -2.12
N GLY A 124 5.93 15.07 -1.30
CA GLY A 124 6.75 14.50 -0.22
C GLY A 124 6.95 15.44 0.97
N ARG A 125 6.23 16.56 1.05
CA ARG A 125 6.37 17.53 2.13
C ARG A 125 5.47 17.29 3.34
N HIS A 126 4.52 16.37 3.20
CA HIS A 126 3.61 16.01 4.28
C HIS A 126 3.39 14.51 4.32
N LEU A 127 3.43 13.95 5.53
CA LEU A 127 3.02 12.59 5.84
C LEU A 127 1.61 12.64 6.45
N LEU A 128 0.67 11.90 5.85
CA LEU A 128 -0.68 11.76 6.34
C LEU A 128 -0.78 10.41 7.07
N VAL A 129 -1.44 10.39 8.23
CA VAL A 129 -1.53 9.20 9.09
C VAL A 129 -2.98 8.95 9.48
N ALA A 130 -3.41 7.68 9.43
CA ALA A 130 -4.69 7.23 9.94
C ALA A 130 -4.48 6.45 11.25
N ASN A 131 -5.15 6.87 12.33
CA ASN A 131 -5.12 6.27 13.65
C ASN A 131 -6.37 5.41 13.86
N TYR A 132 -6.22 4.09 13.74
CA TYR A 132 -7.33 3.15 13.83
C TYR A 132 -8.02 3.16 15.19
N ASN A 133 -7.27 2.95 16.27
CA ASN A 133 -7.82 2.92 17.61
C ASN A 133 -8.33 4.30 18.06
N GLY A 134 -7.72 5.37 17.55
CA GLY A 134 -8.13 6.75 17.81
C GLY A 134 -9.33 7.22 17.00
N GLY A 135 -9.61 6.58 15.86
CA GLY A 135 -10.63 7.06 14.92
C GLY A 135 -10.33 8.48 14.42
N SER A 136 -9.08 8.76 14.11
CA SER A 136 -8.60 10.12 13.74
C SER A 136 -7.58 10.08 12.63
N VAL A 137 -7.32 11.21 12.02
CA VAL A 137 -6.23 11.38 11.03
C VAL A 137 -5.37 12.58 11.41
N ALA A 138 -4.09 12.51 11.02
CA ALA A 138 -3.13 13.59 11.27
C ALA A 138 -2.30 13.89 10.01
N VAL A 139 -1.76 15.09 9.92
CA VAL A 139 -0.80 15.51 8.89
C VAL A 139 0.47 16.00 9.58
N LEU A 140 1.60 15.40 9.26
CA LEU A 140 2.91 15.76 9.79
C LEU A 140 3.78 16.37 8.68
N PRO A 141 4.41 17.53 8.88
CA PRO A 141 5.31 18.09 7.88
C PRO A 141 6.60 17.28 7.81
N VAL A 142 7.12 17.15 6.60
CA VAL A 142 8.40 16.50 6.28
C VAL A 142 9.44 17.56 5.96
N GLY A 143 10.53 17.58 6.72
CA GLY A 143 11.65 18.48 6.48
C GLY A 143 12.47 18.10 5.23
N THR A 144 13.30 19.01 4.76
CA THR A 144 14.21 18.74 3.63
C THR A 144 15.26 17.68 3.93
N ASP A 145 15.52 17.42 5.21
CA ASP A 145 16.38 16.36 5.74
C ASP A 145 15.62 15.04 5.95
N GLY A 146 14.32 15.01 5.65
CA GLY A 146 13.44 13.85 5.80
C GLY A 146 12.84 13.68 7.21
N ALA A 147 13.21 14.51 8.18
CA ALA A 147 12.68 14.42 9.54
C ALA A 147 11.21 14.88 9.60
N LEU A 148 10.44 14.30 10.52
CA LEU A 148 9.03 14.65 10.76
C LEU A 148 8.92 15.78 11.78
N GLY A 149 8.13 16.82 11.48
CA GLY A 149 7.72 17.82 12.45
C GLY A 149 6.49 17.39 13.25
N PRO A 150 6.05 18.23 14.22
CA PRO A 150 4.78 18.05 14.92
C PRO A 150 3.61 18.21 13.95
N ALA A 151 2.49 17.55 14.26
CA ALA A 151 1.30 17.57 13.41
C ALA A 151 0.80 19.00 13.14
N THR A 152 0.55 19.30 11.85
CA THR A 152 -0.03 20.60 11.40
C THR A 152 -1.55 20.52 11.28
N ALA A 153 -2.10 19.29 11.19
CA ALA A 153 -3.53 19.03 11.25
C ALA A 153 -3.81 17.74 12.02
N PHE A 154 -4.91 17.76 12.78
CA PHE A 154 -5.47 16.61 13.45
C PHE A 154 -6.99 16.68 13.34
N VAL A 155 -7.62 15.62 12.83
CA VAL A 155 -9.07 15.55 12.69
C VAL A 155 -9.58 14.30 13.40
N GLN A 156 -10.40 14.50 14.44
CA GLN A 156 -11.11 13.44 15.13
C GLN A 156 -12.46 13.19 14.47
N HIS A 157 -12.73 11.94 14.04
CA HIS A 157 -14.05 11.58 13.55
C HIS A 157 -15.02 11.46 14.73
N GLN A 158 -15.93 12.44 14.87
CA GLN A 158 -16.81 12.60 16.03
C GLN A 158 -18.26 12.18 15.73
N ILE A 159 -18.49 11.11 15.02
CA ILE A 159 -19.83 10.60 14.80
C ILE A 159 -20.12 9.51 15.81
N SER A 160 -21.36 9.45 16.33
CA SER A 160 -21.80 8.44 17.30
C SER A 160 -21.44 7.03 16.78
N GLY A 161 -20.50 6.39 17.46
CA GLY A 161 -19.97 5.10 17.05
C GLY A 161 -18.46 4.99 17.29
N ALA A 162 -17.91 3.84 17.12
CA ALA A 162 -16.47 3.63 17.27
C ALA A 162 -15.79 3.93 15.93
N ALA A 163 -15.45 5.19 15.67
CA ALA A 163 -14.63 5.56 14.52
C ALA A 163 -13.34 4.75 14.46
N ARG A 164 -12.94 4.35 13.29
CA ARG A 164 -11.76 3.52 12.99
C ARG A 164 -11.16 3.96 11.66
N ALA A 165 -10.51 5.13 11.62
CA ALA A 165 -9.82 5.60 10.41
C ALA A 165 -8.72 4.62 10.04
N HIS A 166 -8.83 4.00 8.85
CA HIS A 166 -7.95 2.88 8.48
C HIS A 166 -6.98 3.21 7.34
N SER A 167 -7.31 4.12 6.44
CA SER A 167 -6.40 4.61 5.40
C SER A 167 -6.64 6.09 5.13
N ILE A 168 -5.62 6.76 4.61
CA ILE A 168 -5.67 8.15 4.15
C ILE A 168 -4.70 8.35 2.98
N ASP A 169 -5.21 8.81 1.83
CA ASP A 169 -4.42 9.09 0.64
C ASP A 169 -4.82 10.40 0.00
N VAL A 170 -3.87 11.09 -0.65
CA VAL A 170 -4.17 12.28 -1.43
C VAL A 170 -4.39 11.95 -2.90
N ASP A 171 -5.29 12.71 -3.52
CA ASP A 171 -5.56 12.59 -4.96
C ASP A 171 -4.35 12.98 -5.82
N ALA A 172 -4.38 12.64 -7.12
CA ALA A 172 -3.28 12.92 -8.04
C ALA A 172 -2.97 14.43 -8.17
N ALA A 173 -3.95 15.29 -7.91
CA ALA A 173 -3.79 16.74 -7.97
C ALA A 173 -3.34 17.37 -6.62
N ASN A 174 -3.11 16.56 -5.60
CA ASN A 174 -2.70 16.98 -4.26
C ASN A 174 -3.67 17.98 -3.60
N ARG A 175 -4.98 17.82 -3.83
CA ARG A 175 -6.02 18.75 -3.40
C ARG A 175 -7.03 18.17 -2.42
N PHE A 176 -7.18 16.86 -2.43
CA PHE A 176 -8.14 16.17 -1.58
C PHE A 176 -7.49 14.96 -0.91
N ALA A 177 -7.72 14.83 0.40
CA ALA A 177 -7.37 13.63 1.15
C ALA A 177 -8.62 12.76 1.32
N ILE A 178 -8.50 11.48 0.96
CA ILE A 178 -9.58 10.49 0.99
C ILE A 178 -9.27 9.52 2.13
N VAL A 179 -10.22 9.34 3.04
CA VAL A 179 -10.05 8.56 4.27
C VAL A 179 -11.13 7.48 4.36
N ALA A 180 -10.73 6.21 4.44
CA ALA A 180 -11.65 5.14 4.79
C ALA A 180 -11.79 5.06 6.32
N ASP A 181 -13.01 5.10 6.83
CA ASP A 181 -13.30 4.86 8.25
C ASP A 181 -14.16 3.60 8.39
N LEU A 182 -13.51 2.54 8.86
CA LEU A 182 -14.09 1.21 8.98
C LEU A 182 -15.26 1.19 9.97
N GLY A 183 -15.12 1.89 11.09
CA GLY A 183 -16.11 1.87 12.16
C GLY A 183 -17.35 2.68 11.86
N LEU A 184 -17.27 3.62 10.93
CA LEU A 184 -18.38 4.49 10.55
C LEU A 184 -19.05 4.12 9.22
N ASP A 185 -18.56 3.09 8.52
CA ASP A 185 -19.00 2.71 7.18
C ASP A 185 -18.99 3.91 6.22
N ARG A 186 -17.90 4.72 6.26
CA ARG A 186 -17.78 5.96 5.49
C ARG A 186 -16.42 6.10 4.84
N VAL A 187 -16.44 6.76 3.68
CA VAL A 187 -15.23 7.29 3.05
C VAL A 187 -15.31 8.81 3.09
N PHE A 188 -14.51 9.42 3.96
CA PHE A 188 -14.44 10.87 4.11
C PHE A 188 -13.57 11.48 3.03
N VAL A 189 -13.87 12.73 2.67
CA VAL A 189 -13.05 13.54 1.78
C VAL A 189 -12.80 14.89 2.45
N TYR A 190 -11.52 15.23 2.57
CA TYR A 190 -11.06 16.52 3.07
C TYR A 190 -10.41 17.32 1.94
N ARG A 191 -10.59 18.63 1.96
CA ARG A 191 -9.75 19.54 1.18
C ARG A 191 -8.38 19.58 1.83
N PHE A 192 -7.35 19.33 1.06
CA PHE A 192 -5.97 19.36 1.53
C PHE A 192 -5.27 20.63 1.04
N ASP A 193 -4.70 21.40 1.95
CA ASP A 193 -3.84 22.55 1.65
C ASP A 193 -2.37 22.11 1.72
N PRO A 194 -1.69 21.81 0.58
CA PRO A 194 -0.30 21.35 0.60
C PRO A 194 0.72 22.43 0.97
N ALA A 195 0.31 23.70 1.09
CA ALA A 195 1.20 24.75 1.55
C ALA A 195 1.28 24.80 3.08
N ARG A 196 0.21 24.41 3.76
CA ARG A 196 0.09 24.44 5.23
C ARG A 196 0.03 23.07 5.89
N GLY A 197 -0.18 22.01 5.12
CA GLY A 197 -0.48 20.69 5.67
C GLY A 197 -1.80 20.68 6.44
N ALA A 198 -2.82 21.40 5.95
CA ALA A 198 -4.11 21.53 6.61
C ALA A 198 -5.19 20.69 5.94
N LEU A 199 -6.12 20.18 6.74
CA LEU A 199 -7.33 19.48 6.30
C LEU A 199 -8.55 20.30 6.68
N THR A 200 -9.50 20.44 5.75
CA THR A 200 -10.82 21.04 5.99
C THR A 200 -11.89 20.19 5.33
N ASP A 201 -13.09 20.19 5.90
CA ASP A 201 -14.20 19.40 5.35
C ASP A 201 -14.46 19.76 3.89
N ASN A 202 -14.72 18.75 3.07
CA ASN A 202 -15.24 18.93 1.72
C ASN A 202 -16.77 19.03 1.72
N ASP A 203 -17.36 19.31 0.59
CA ASP A 203 -18.81 19.29 0.37
C ASP A 203 -19.14 18.47 -0.90
N PRO A 204 -19.76 17.29 -0.73
CA PRO A 204 -20.09 16.59 0.53
C PRO A 204 -18.85 16.12 1.29
N PRO A 205 -18.92 15.96 2.65
CA PRO A 205 -17.77 15.60 3.47
C PRO A 205 -17.44 14.09 3.43
N PHE A 206 -18.37 13.25 3.02
CA PHE A 206 -18.18 11.79 2.91
C PHE A 206 -19.17 11.16 1.94
N VAL A 207 -18.89 9.93 1.55
CA VAL A 207 -19.84 8.97 0.99
C VAL A 207 -20.09 7.86 2.01
N ALA A 208 -21.36 7.52 2.25
CA ALA A 208 -21.74 6.39 3.10
C ALA A 208 -21.76 5.11 2.27
N LEU A 209 -21.31 4.03 2.89
CA LEU A 209 -21.41 2.66 2.39
C LEU A 209 -22.53 1.92 3.12
N GLU A 210 -22.75 0.66 2.75
CA GLU A 210 -23.74 -0.17 3.43
C GLU A 210 -23.32 -0.45 4.89
N PRO A 211 -24.24 -0.44 5.84
CA PRO A 211 -23.92 -0.75 7.23
C PRO A 211 -23.24 -2.12 7.37
N GLY A 212 -22.07 -2.15 8.02
CA GLY A 212 -21.27 -3.35 8.20
C GLY A 212 -20.33 -3.66 7.04
N ASP A 213 -20.17 -2.78 6.06
CA ASP A 213 -19.15 -2.93 5.02
C ASP A 213 -17.73 -2.81 5.59
N GLY A 214 -17.50 -1.86 6.47
CA GLY A 214 -16.19 -1.63 7.07
C GLY A 214 -15.12 -1.23 6.05
N PRO A 215 -15.19 -0.03 5.43
CA PRO A 215 -14.20 0.43 4.48
C PRO A 215 -12.81 0.51 5.12
N ARG A 216 -11.83 -0.11 4.48
CA ARG A 216 -10.47 -0.27 5.02
C ARG A 216 -9.43 0.52 4.24
N HIS A 217 -9.18 0.13 3.01
CA HIS A 217 -8.21 0.77 2.11
C HIS A 217 -8.88 1.29 0.86
N VAL A 218 -8.29 2.33 0.28
CA VAL A 218 -8.77 2.96 -0.97
C VAL A 218 -7.66 2.93 -2.00
N ALA A 219 -7.89 2.27 -3.13
CA ALA A 219 -7.01 2.35 -4.29
C ALA A 219 -7.50 3.44 -5.25
N LEU A 220 -6.73 4.50 -5.42
CA LEU A 220 -6.98 5.50 -6.45
C LEU A 220 -6.50 4.97 -7.80
N HIS A 221 -7.37 5.01 -8.81
CA HIS A 221 -7.00 4.60 -10.15
C HIS A 221 -6.00 5.61 -10.78
N PRO A 222 -4.97 5.15 -11.52
CA PRO A 222 -3.96 6.04 -12.12
C PRO A 222 -4.53 7.14 -13.02
N SER A 223 -5.70 6.92 -13.66
CA SER A 223 -6.38 7.95 -14.46
C SER A 223 -6.92 9.13 -13.62
N GLY A 224 -7.00 9.00 -12.30
CA GLY A 224 -7.62 9.98 -11.40
C GLY A 224 -9.15 10.11 -11.56
N ARG A 225 -9.82 9.17 -12.25
CA ARG A 225 -11.27 9.19 -12.47
C ARG A 225 -12.05 8.22 -11.60
N PHE A 226 -11.37 7.25 -11.00
CA PHE A 226 -11.99 6.17 -10.22
C PHE A 226 -11.25 5.93 -8.91
N ALA A 227 -11.97 5.37 -7.96
CA ALA A 227 -11.45 4.87 -6.68
C ALA A 227 -12.11 3.53 -6.37
N TYR A 228 -11.38 2.66 -5.69
CA TYR A 228 -11.84 1.34 -5.27
C TYR A 228 -11.66 1.20 -3.77
N VAL A 229 -12.75 0.98 -3.07
CA VAL A 229 -12.77 0.83 -1.61
C VAL A 229 -12.88 -0.65 -1.27
N LEU A 230 -11.88 -1.19 -0.62
CA LEU A 230 -11.96 -2.54 -0.04
C LEU A 230 -12.68 -2.45 1.30
N ASN A 231 -13.78 -3.17 1.41
CA ASN A 231 -14.58 -3.29 2.61
C ASN A 231 -14.13 -4.53 3.39
N GLU A 232 -13.51 -4.31 4.55
CA GLU A 232 -12.88 -5.38 5.34
C GLU A 232 -13.89 -6.43 5.81
N LEU A 233 -15.02 -5.96 6.34
CA LEU A 233 -15.98 -6.82 7.05
C LEU A 233 -16.91 -7.56 6.10
N SER A 234 -17.33 -6.92 5.03
CA SER A 234 -18.22 -7.53 4.04
C SER A 234 -17.51 -8.31 2.93
N MET A 235 -16.17 -8.26 2.87
CA MET A 235 -15.37 -8.89 1.81
C MET A 235 -15.80 -8.45 0.41
N ARG A 236 -16.10 -7.15 0.26
CA ARG A 236 -16.55 -6.54 -1.01
C ARG A 236 -15.66 -5.39 -1.42
N ILE A 237 -15.66 -5.08 -2.71
CA ILE A 237 -15.00 -3.90 -3.26
C ILE A 237 -16.08 -3.00 -3.85
N THR A 238 -16.12 -1.75 -3.39
CA THR A 238 -16.99 -0.72 -3.96
C THR A 238 -16.19 0.11 -4.95
N ALA A 239 -16.54 0.00 -6.23
CA ALA A 239 -16.01 0.86 -7.29
C ALA A 239 -16.76 2.20 -7.28
N MET A 240 -16.00 3.28 -7.42
CA MET A 240 -16.53 4.64 -7.37
C MET A 240 -16.00 5.48 -8.53
N ARG A 241 -16.85 6.33 -9.09
CA ARG A 241 -16.40 7.48 -9.89
C ARG A 241 -15.88 8.56 -8.96
N TYR A 242 -14.79 9.19 -9.35
CA TYR A 242 -14.19 10.30 -8.64
C TYR A 242 -14.20 11.56 -9.51
N ASP A 243 -14.79 12.64 -8.99
CA ASP A 243 -14.68 13.98 -9.56
C ASP A 243 -13.50 14.73 -8.94
N PRO A 244 -12.34 14.81 -9.61
CA PRO A 244 -11.15 15.44 -9.04
C PRO A 244 -11.23 16.96 -8.93
N ARG A 245 -12.27 17.60 -9.53
CA ARG A 245 -12.47 19.05 -9.40
C ARG A 245 -13.17 19.41 -8.11
N ARG A 246 -14.05 18.52 -7.63
CA ARG A 246 -14.89 18.73 -6.46
C ARG A 246 -14.49 17.84 -5.25
N GLY A 247 -13.66 16.81 -5.48
CA GLY A 247 -13.36 15.81 -4.46
C GLY A 247 -14.59 14.96 -4.11
N VAL A 248 -15.42 14.61 -5.12
CA VAL A 248 -16.66 13.86 -4.87
C VAL A 248 -16.51 12.43 -5.37
N LEU A 249 -16.85 11.48 -4.50
CA LEU A 249 -16.94 10.06 -4.79
C LEU A 249 -18.41 9.66 -4.98
N THR A 250 -18.69 8.82 -5.98
CA THR A 250 -20.02 8.28 -6.26
C THR A 250 -19.89 6.78 -6.52
N ALA A 251 -20.50 5.95 -5.67
CA ALA A 251 -20.51 4.49 -5.85
C ALA A 251 -21.21 4.11 -7.15
N THR A 252 -20.61 3.20 -7.92
CA THR A 252 -21.13 2.74 -9.22
C THR A 252 -21.36 1.23 -9.26
N GLN A 253 -20.56 0.46 -8.50
CA GLN A 253 -20.65 -0.99 -8.47
C GLN A 253 -20.12 -1.50 -7.12
N THR A 254 -20.67 -2.61 -6.63
CA THR A 254 -20.08 -3.37 -5.51
C THR A 254 -19.98 -4.84 -5.93
N VAL A 255 -18.78 -5.41 -5.79
CA VAL A 255 -18.49 -6.81 -6.15
C VAL A 255 -17.88 -7.56 -4.97
N SER A 256 -18.06 -8.88 -4.92
CA SER A 256 -17.39 -9.74 -3.94
C SER A 256 -15.89 -9.85 -4.24
N SER A 257 -15.04 -9.86 -3.21
CA SER A 257 -13.64 -10.27 -3.32
C SER A 257 -13.46 -11.77 -3.10
N LEU A 258 -14.51 -12.49 -2.70
CA LEU A 258 -14.52 -13.95 -2.55
C LEU A 258 -15.08 -14.64 -3.80
N PRO A 259 -14.72 -15.91 -4.03
CA PRO A 259 -15.32 -16.71 -5.10
C PRO A 259 -16.86 -16.83 -4.94
N ASP A 260 -17.54 -16.99 -6.06
CA ASP A 260 -18.98 -17.20 -6.08
C ASP A 260 -19.40 -18.39 -5.20
N GLY A 261 -20.43 -18.17 -4.39
CA GLY A 261 -20.98 -19.19 -3.49
C GLY A 261 -20.20 -19.36 -2.17
N ILE A 262 -19.09 -18.67 -1.96
CA ILE A 262 -18.38 -18.66 -0.68
C ILE A 262 -18.98 -17.58 0.22
N ALA A 263 -19.53 -18.02 1.36
CA ALA A 263 -20.01 -17.11 2.40
C ALA A 263 -18.83 -16.52 3.19
N VAL A 264 -19.02 -15.30 3.70
CA VAL A 264 -18.03 -14.66 4.59
C VAL A 264 -17.99 -15.45 5.90
N ALA A 265 -16.87 -16.11 6.20
CA ALA A 265 -16.64 -16.80 7.46
C ALA A 265 -16.18 -15.80 8.54
N ALA A 266 -16.30 -16.19 9.81
CA ALA A 266 -16.00 -15.30 10.94
C ALA A 266 -14.52 -14.87 11.03
N ASP A 267 -13.62 -15.66 10.45
CA ASP A 267 -12.19 -15.41 10.37
C ASP A 267 -11.76 -14.74 9.04
N PHE A 268 -12.72 -14.52 8.13
CA PHE A 268 -12.45 -13.85 6.86
C PHE A 268 -12.46 -12.33 7.01
N SER A 269 -11.53 -11.66 6.37
CA SER A 269 -11.51 -10.20 6.29
C SER A 269 -10.68 -9.71 5.10
N GLY A 270 -11.15 -8.66 4.44
CA GLY A 270 -10.38 -7.97 3.41
C GLY A 270 -9.17 -7.26 4.01
N ALA A 271 -8.09 -7.07 3.24
CA ALA A 271 -6.94 -6.37 3.76
C ALA A 271 -6.41 -5.28 2.81
N GLU A 272 -5.63 -5.61 1.81
CA GLU A 272 -5.02 -4.65 0.91
C GLU A 272 -5.75 -4.59 -0.42
N VAL A 273 -5.78 -3.40 -1.05
CA VAL A 273 -6.26 -3.20 -2.42
C VAL A 273 -5.37 -2.22 -3.16
N LEU A 274 -4.88 -2.62 -4.33
CA LEU A 274 -4.05 -1.77 -5.17
C LEU A 274 -4.47 -1.85 -6.64
N SER A 275 -4.49 -0.69 -7.30
CA SER A 275 -4.55 -0.62 -8.77
C SER A 275 -3.18 -0.93 -9.35
N HIS A 276 -3.14 -1.73 -10.43
CA HIS A 276 -1.94 -1.89 -11.23
C HIS A 276 -1.47 -0.51 -11.76
N PRO A 277 -0.16 -0.23 -11.84
CA PRO A 277 0.34 1.05 -12.36
C PRO A 277 -0.19 1.40 -13.76
N GLY A 278 -0.44 0.41 -14.60
CA GLY A 278 -1.06 0.57 -15.92
C GLY A 278 -2.57 0.88 -15.91
N GLY A 279 -3.25 0.74 -14.76
CA GLY A 279 -4.68 1.04 -14.61
C GLY A 279 -5.64 -0.06 -15.09
N THR A 280 -5.17 -1.09 -15.78
CA THR A 280 -6.02 -2.14 -16.37
C THR A 280 -6.49 -3.21 -15.40
N PHE A 281 -5.84 -3.32 -14.23
CA PHE A 281 -6.12 -4.36 -13.24
C PHE A 281 -6.20 -3.80 -11.82
N LEU A 282 -6.95 -4.51 -10.97
CA LEU A 282 -7.05 -4.27 -9.52
C LEU A 282 -6.83 -5.59 -8.79
N TYR A 283 -6.10 -5.52 -7.68
CA TYR A 283 -5.80 -6.66 -6.82
C TYR A 283 -6.31 -6.41 -5.42
N ALA A 284 -6.89 -7.42 -4.78
CA ALA A 284 -7.36 -7.34 -3.40
C ALA A 284 -7.01 -8.61 -2.62
N SER A 285 -6.53 -8.48 -1.40
CA SER A 285 -6.18 -9.62 -0.56
C SER A 285 -7.29 -9.99 0.43
N ASN A 286 -7.49 -11.30 0.61
CA ASN A 286 -8.49 -11.91 1.45
C ASN A 286 -7.81 -12.72 2.56
N ARG A 287 -7.81 -12.21 3.79
CA ARG A 287 -7.31 -12.94 4.98
C ARG A 287 -8.31 -14.03 5.39
N GLY A 288 -7.81 -15.15 5.90
CA GLY A 288 -8.58 -16.33 6.25
C GLY A 288 -8.93 -17.20 5.04
N HIS A 289 -9.34 -16.61 3.91
CA HIS A 289 -9.43 -17.31 2.63
C HIS A 289 -8.07 -17.45 1.94
N ASP A 290 -7.08 -16.62 2.32
CA ASP A 290 -5.67 -16.65 1.93
C ASP A 290 -5.42 -16.56 0.42
N THR A 291 -6.20 -15.69 -0.23
CA THR A 291 -6.12 -15.47 -1.67
C THR A 291 -5.96 -13.99 -2.04
N ILE A 292 -5.53 -13.77 -3.28
CA ILE A 292 -5.65 -12.50 -4.00
C ILE A 292 -6.79 -12.64 -5.01
N ALA A 293 -7.76 -11.75 -4.95
CA ALA A 293 -8.74 -11.55 -6.02
C ALA A 293 -8.17 -10.58 -7.06
N VAL A 294 -8.21 -10.98 -8.33
CA VAL A 294 -7.70 -10.23 -9.48
C VAL A 294 -8.88 -9.78 -10.33
N PHE A 295 -8.94 -8.50 -10.62
CA PHE A 295 -10.01 -7.90 -11.43
C PHE A 295 -9.45 -7.20 -12.65
N ALA A 296 -10.16 -7.30 -13.79
CA ALA A 296 -10.00 -6.36 -14.89
C ALA A 296 -10.82 -5.10 -14.58
N VAL A 297 -10.26 -3.96 -14.93
CA VAL A 297 -10.89 -2.65 -14.81
C VAL A 297 -11.39 -2.21 -16.19
N ASP A 298 -12.66 -1.84 -16.31
CA ASP A 298 -13.19 -1.14 -17.49
C ASP A 298 -12.68 0.30 -17.48
N GLU A 299 -11.86 0.68 -18.43
CA GLU A 299 -11.22 2.00 -18.47
C GLU A 299 -12.22 3.15 -18.69
N ALA A 300 -13.39 2.90 -19.28
CA ALA A 300 -14.41 3.92 -19.52
C ALA A 300 -15.27 4.18 -18.28
N GLU A 301 -15.72 3.11 -17.63
CA GLU A 301 -16.70 3.16 -16.56
C GLU A 301 -16.10 2.96 -15.17
N GLY A 302 -14.88 2.41 -15.07
CA GLY A 302 -14.23 2.05 -13.81
C GLY A 302 -14.83 0.83 -13.13
N THR A 303 -15.66 0.05 -13.82
CA THR A 303 -16.26 -1.16 -13.27
C THR A 303 -15.25 -2.32 -13.23
N LEU A 304 -15.50 -3.25 -12.33
CA LEU A 304 -14.64 -4.40 -12.05
C LEU A 304 -15.26 -5.69 -12.59
N ARG A 305 -14.45 -6.51 -13.23
CA ARG A 305 -14.79 -7.88 -13.63
C ARG A 305 -13.75 -8.84 -13.08
N LEU A 306 -14.20 -9.76 -12.22
CA LEU A 306 -13.34 -10.79 -11.63
C LEU A 306 -12.67 -11.64 -12.73
N LEU A 307 -11.37 -11.87 -12.58
CA LEU A 307 -10.55 -12.72 -13.46
C LEU A 307 -10.18 -14.03 -12.81
N GLU A 308 -9.70 -13.99 -11.56
CA GLU A 308 -9.28 -15.18 -10.82
C GLU A 308 -9.15 -14.91 -9.32
N HIS A 309 -9.05 -16.00 -8.55
CA HIS A 309 -8.55 -16.01 -7.18
C HIS A 309 -7.28 -16.86 -7.12
N VAL A 310 -6.20 -16.30 -6.59
CA VAL A 310 -4.90 -16.96 -6.50
C VAL A 310 -4.51 -17.14 -5.05
N SER A 311 -4.18 -18.38 -4.64
CA SER A 311 -3.63 -18.62 -3.29
C SER A 311 -2.31 -17.87 -3.11
N THR A 312 -2.15 -17.18 -1.99
CA THR A 312 -0.90 -16.50 -1.63
C THR A 312 0.21 -17.45 -1.19
N ARG A 313 -0.09 -18.75 -1.10
CA ARG A 313 0.81 -19.82 -0.62
C ARG A 313 1.30 -19.60 0.80
N GLY A 314 0.55 -18.86 1.58
CA GLY A 314 0.77 -18.57 3.00
C GLY A 314 -0.57 -18.26 3.65
N LYS A 315 -0.53 -17.70 4.85
CA LYS A 315 -1.71 -17.38 5.66
C LYS A 315 -1.77 -15.91 6.00
N THR A 316 -2.98 -15.36 6.00
CA THR A 316 -3.28 -13.98 6.38
C THR A 316 -2.49 -12.98 5.52
N PRO A 317 -2.76 -12.90 4.20
CA PRO A 317 -2.12 -11.92 3.30
C PRO A 317 -2.59 -10.51 3.65
N ARG A 318 -1.97 -9.90 4.68
CA ARG A 318 -2.38 -8.58 5.20
C ARG A 318 -1.93 -7.43 4.32
N GLY A 319 -0.74 -7.52 3.74
CA GLY A 319 -0.21 -6.51 2.84
C GLY A 319 0.39 -7.12 1.59
N PHE A 320 0.38 -6.37 0.51
CA PHE A 320 1.11 -6.68 -0.70
C PHE A 320 1.50 -5.39 -1.41
N ALA A 321 2.44 -5.49 -2.34
CA ALA A 321 2.75 -4.39 -3.23
C ALA A 321 3.04 -4.89 -4.65
N ILE A 322 2.86 -4.00 -5.61
CA ILE A 322 3.24 -4.20 -7.02
C ILE A 322 4.51 -3.40 -7.25
N ASP A 323 5.51 -4.01 -7.86
CA ASP A 323 6.75 -3.31 -8.18
C ASP A 323 6.50 -2.14 -9.15
N PRO A 324 7.36 -1.10 -9.17
CA PRO A 324 7.12 0.08 -10.02
C PRO A 324 7.04 -0.21 -11.53
N THR A 325 7.56 -1.35 -11.99
CA THR A 325 7.46 -1.76 -13.39
C THR A 325 6.11 -2.42 -13.72
N GLY A 326 5.35 -2.83 -12.71
CA GLY A 326 4.11 -3.60 -12.86
C GLY A 326 4.32 -5.08 -13.19
N MET A 327 5.56 -5.59 -13.09
CA MET A 327 5.86 -6.97 -13.48
C MET A 327 5.77 -7.97 -12.34
N TYR A 328 5.98 -7.52 -11.10
CA TYR A 328 6.02 -8.38 -9.93
C TYR A 328 5.03 -7.93 -8.86
N PHE A 329 4.42 -8.90 -8.23
CA PHE A 329 3.53 -8.76 -7.09
C PHE A 329 4.17 -9.48 -5.90
N VAL A 330 4.29 -8.81 -4.76
CA VAL A 330 4.90 -9.36 -3.56
C VAL A 330 3.87 -9.40 -2.44
N ALA A 331 3.48 -10.60 -2.02
CA ALA A 331 2.51 -10.84 -0.94
C ALA A 331 3.21 -11.07 0.39
N ALA A 332 2.78 -10.37 1.43
CA ALA A 332 3.22 -10.55 2.82
C ALA A 332 2.15 -11.34 3.59
N ASN A 333 2.47 -12.56 3.97
CA ASN A 333 1.61 -13.50 4.66
C ASN A 333 1.91 -13.49 6.16
N GLN A 334 1.16 -12.72 6.92
CA GLN A 334 1.41 -12.41 8.32
C GLN A 334 1.60 -13.66 9.19
N ASP A 335 0.63 -14.61 9.13
CA ASP A 335 0.56 -15.73 10.09
C ASP A 335 1.35 -16.96 9.66
N SER A 336 1.99 -16.91 8.49
CA SER A 336 2.94 -17.93 8.02
C SER A 336 4.36 -17.41 7.90
N ASP A 337 4.67 -16.22 8.44
CA ASP A 337 6.01 -15.62 8.46
C ASP A 337 6.70 -15.65 7.07
N SER A 338 5.92 -15.44 6.00
CA SER A 338 6.42 -15.64 4.63
C SER A 338 6.07 -14.50 3.70
N VAL A 339 6.99 -14.23 2.78
CA VAL A 339 6.78 -13.32 1.65
C VAL A 339 6.92 -14.12 0.35
N VAL A 340 5.92 -14.03 -0.51
CA VAL A 340 5.85 -14.79 -1.77
C VAL A 340 5.79 -13.84 -2.96
N VAL A 341 6.59 -14.13 -3.99
CA VAL A 341 6.66 -13.32 -5.21
C VAL A 341 5.89 -14.00 -6.33
N PHE A 342 5.08 -13.20 -7.02
CA PHE A 342 4.36 -13.60 -8.23
C PHE A 342 4.78 -12.72 -9.40
N ARG A 343 4.78 -13.31 -10.59
CA ARG A 343 4.86 -12.57 -11.83
C ARG A 343 3.44 -12.15 -12.25
N ILE A 344 3.29 -10.90 -12.66
CA ILE A 344 2.07 -10.38 -13.28
C ILE A 344 2.16 -10.59 -14.78
N ASP A 345 1.15 -11.20 -15.38
CA ASP A 345 1.00 -11.24 -16.82
C ASP A 345 0.48 -9.87 -17.32
N PRO A 346 1.21 -9.15 -18.16
CA PRO A 346 0.86 -7.77 -18.53
C PRO A 346 -0.41 -7.68 -19.41
N GLU A 347 -0.82 -8.76 -20.07
CA GLU A 347 -2.01 -8.77 -20.94
C GLU A 347 -3.26 -9.17 -20.18
N THR A 348 -3.13 -10.08 -19.22
CA THR A 348 -4.26 -10.69 -18.52
C THR A 348 -4.38 -10.30 -17.05
N GLY A 349 -3.35 -9.66 -16.47
CA GLY A 349 -3.27 -9.31 -15.04
C GLY A 349 -3.10 -10.51 -14.10
N ARG A 350 -3.06 -11.73 -14.63
CA ARG A 350 -3.00 -12.97 -13.84
C ARG A 350 -1.69 -13.12 -13.11
N LEU A 351 -1.77 -13.71 -11.92
CA LEU A 351 -0.62 -13.94 -11.05
C LEU A 351 -0.08 -15.36 -11.20
N THR A 352 1.22 -15.49 -11.51
CA THR A 352 1.92 -16.77 -11.54
C THR A 352 3.02 -16.74 -10.48
N PRO A 353 3.03 -17.68 -9.50
CA PRO A 353 4.09 -17.73 -8.51
C PRO A 353 5.45 -17.97 -9.18
N THR A 354 6.49 -17.22 -8.76
CA THR A 354 7.86 -17.43 -9.26
C THR A 354 8.53 -18.68 -8.69
N GLY A 355 7.89 -19.30 -7.69
CA GLY A 355 8.42 -20.45 -6.97
C GLY A 355 9.33 -20.09 -5.81
N GLN A 356 9.51 -18.79 -5.54
CA GLN A 356 10.32 -18.32 -4.43
C GLN A 356 9.43 -17.81 -3.28
N ALA A 357 9.84 -18.15 -2.05
CA ALA A 357 9.37 -17.54 -0.83
C ALA A 357 10.58 -17.21 0.05
N VAL A 358 10.50 -16.13 0.82
CA VAL A 358 11.47 -15.77 1.85
C VAL A 358 10.78 -15.68 3.19
N GLU A 359 11.51 -15.96 4.26
CA GLU A 359 10.99 -15.89 5.63
C GLU A 359 11.20 -14.49 6.21
N VAL A 360 10.11 -13.88 6.67
CA VAL A 360 10.08 -12.62 7.42
C VAL A 360 9.05 -12.78 8.52
N GLY A 361 9.42 -12.56 9.78
CA GLY A 361 8.50 -12.71 10.90
C GLY A 361 7.35 -11.72 10.84
N SER A 362 6.12 -12.20 10.86
CA SER A 362 4.86 -11.45 10.85
C SER A 362 4.83 -10.25 9.87
N PRO A 363 5.10 -10.47 8.56
CA PRO A 363 5.18 -9.39 7.58
C PRO A 363 3.76 -8.88 7.25
N VAL A 364 3.56 -7.56 7.26
CA VAL A 364 2.24 -6.94 7.09
C VAL A 364 2.22 -5.76 6.12
N ALA A 365 3.38 -5.26 5.71
CA ALA A 365 3.53 -4.19 4.73
C ALA A 365 4.70 -4.45 3.79
N VAL A 366 4.59 -3.99 2.55
CA VAL A 366 5.64 -4.10 1.52
C VAL A 366 5.81 -2.74 0.85
N ALA A 367 7.05 -2.28 0.69
CA ALA A 367 7.35 -1.02 0.00
C ALA A 367 8.59 -1.18 -0.90
N PHE A 368 8.55 -0.56 -2.09
CA PHE A 368 9.63 -0.61 -3.07
C PHE A 368 10.42 0.69 -3.15
N VAL A 369 11.74 0.56 -3.34
CA VAL A 369 12.64 1.65 -3.71
C VAL A 369 13.47 1.22 -4.92
N THR A 370 13.47 2.01 -5.98
CA THR A 370 14.26 1.76 -7.20
C THR A 370 15.31 2.87 -7.35
N TYR A 371 16.56 2.49 -7.63
CA TYR A 371 17.71 3.39 -7.85
C TYR A 371 18.11 3.41 -9.32
#